data_05065dc72cfb3d5b348251a3e3a74abf
#
_entry.id   05065dc72cfb3d5b348251a3e3a74abf
#
_cell.length_a   1.000
_cell.length_b   1.000
_cell.length_c   1.000
_cell.angle_alpha   90.00
_cell.angle_beta   90.00
_cell.angle_gamma   90.00
#
_symmetry.space_group_name_H-M   'P 1'
#
loop_
_entity.id
_entity.type
_entity.pdbx_description
1 polymer ?
#
loop_
_entity_poly.entity_id
_entity_poly.type
_entity_poly.pdbx_seq_one_letter_code
_entity_poly.pdbx_strand_id
1 'polypeptide(L)'
;MTQHDAPPSSSQQGLEEENHPRRRDVLATVTLGMGCAGACALAYPFLNSLNGTQSSRIGEDDTVEVDCSKLVPGQQLVVTWRGWPVFVQRRTPEMLASLRVPELAHRLRDPDSKMHQQPQDAINWHRSVVPEIGVLIGICTHLGCVPSFDAPSSGDRSGKYACPCHGSQFDIAGRAYKDAPAPYNLPVPPVTIISDQHLLIGKSKGDPDFDIATIQQI
;
A
#
# COMPACT_ATOMS: atom_id res chain seq x y z
N MET A 1 -15.67 13.85 104.64
CA MET A 1 -16.00 12.72 103.74
C MET A 1 -17.02 13.23 102.82
N THR A 2 -16.56 13.74 101.70
CA THR A 2 -17.40 14.39 100.60
C THR A 2 -17.19 13.65 99.34
N GLN A 3 -18.24 12.99 98.91
CA GLN A 3 -18.35 12.34 97.59
C GLN A 3 -18.52 13.41 96.56
N HIS A 4 -17.67 13.37 95.53
CA HIS A 4 -17.84 14.18 94.31
C HIS A 4 -18.47 13.32 93.22
N ASP A 5 -19.70 13.66 92.90
CA ASP A 5 -20.42 13.12 91.71
C ASP A 5 -19.82 13.70 90.45
N ALA A 6 -19.51 12.85 89.54
CA ALA A 6 -19.12 13.24 88.17
C ALA A 6 -20.36 13.37 87.23
N PRO A 7 -20.39 14.35 86.35
CA PRO A 7 -21.53 14.52 85.45
C PRO A 7 -21.49 13.51 84.21
N PRO A 8 -22.64 13.17 83.69
CA PRO A 8 -22.72 12.17 82.61
C PRO A 8 -22.18 12.73 81.28
N SER A 9 -21.52 11.87 80.56
CA SER A 9 -20.96 12.13 79.22
C SER A 9 -22.08 12.44 78.19
N SER A 10 -21.98 13.57 77.54
CA SER A 10 -22.81 13.98 76.38
C SER A 10 -22.55 13.08 75.23
N SER A 11 -23.58 12.35 74.80
CA SER A 11 -23.66 11.62 73.53
C SER A 11 -23.51 12.59 72.36
N GLN A 12 -22.41 12.42 71.61
CA GLN A 12 -22.27 13.06 70.31
C GLN A 12 -23.23 12.40 69.32
N GLN A 13 -24.33 13.07 69.10
CA GLN A 13 -25.17 12.81 67.92
C GLN A 13 -24.40 13.30 66.68
N GLY A 14 -23.83 12.34 65.91
CA GLY A 14 -23.31 12.61 64.59
C GLY A 14 -24.46 13.06 63.68
N LEU A 15 -24.46 14.34 63.35
CA LEU A 15 -25.28 14.88 62.29
C LEU A 15 -24.74 14.34 60.98
N GLU A 16 -25.36 13.33 60.40
CA GLU A 16 -25.19 12.98 58.98
C GLU A 16 -25.70 14.18 58.18
N GLU A 17 -24.80 15.04 57.75
CA GLU A 17 -25.04 16.12 56.82
C GLU A 17 -25.40 15.51 55.48
N GLU A 18 -26.68 15.38 55.18
CA GLU A 18 -27.22 14.92 53.92
C GLU A 18 -26.78 15.91 52.85
N ASN A 19 -25.71 15.55 52.16
CA ASN A 19 -25.04 16.40 51.17
C ASN A 19 -25.87 16.45 49.91
N HIS A 20 -26.91 17.27 49.88
CA HIS A 20 -27.72 17.55 48.69
C HIS A 20 -26.84 18.31 47.67
N PRO A 21 -26.60 17.74 46.47
CA PRO A 21 -25.78 18.40 45.47
C PRO A 21 -26.41 19.75 45.12
N ARG A 22 -25.60 20.79 45.21
CA ARG A 22 -26.05 22.15 44.85
C ARG A 22 -26.36 22.17 43.35
N ARG A 23 -27.36 22.93 42.90
CA ARG A 23 -27.71 23.05 41.47
C ARG A 23 -26.49 23.35 40.58
N ARG A 24 -25.53 24.12 41.08
CA ARG A 24 -24.27 24.42 40.38
C ARG A 24 -23.42 23.18 40.18
N ASP A 25 -23.34 22.29 41.13
CA ASP A 25 -22.51 21.07 41.07
C ASP A 25 -23.13 20.07 40.07
N VAL A 26 -24.46 19.98 40.07
CA VAL A 26 -25.21 19.18 39.06
C VAL A 26 -24.96 19.71 37.65
N LEU A 27 -25.09 21.03 37.47
CA LEU A 27 -24.85 21.65 36.15
C LEU A 27 -23.40 21.47 35.70
N ALA A 28 -22.44 21.67 36.60
CA ALA A 28 -21.01 21.45 36.29
C ALA A 28 -20.72 20.00 35.87
N THR A 29 -21.27 19.01 36.59
CA THR A 29 -21.13 17.59 36.30
C THR A 29 -21.74 17.23 34.94
N VAL A 30 -22.94 17.73 34.66
CA VAL A 30 -23.62 17.51 33.36
C VAL A 30 -22.82 18.14 32.23
N THR A 31 -22.37 19.38 32.38
CA THR A 31 -21.55 20.06 31.36
C THR A 31 -20.22 19.33 31.09
N LEU A 32 -19.54 18.88 32.16
CA LEU A 32 -18.32 18.13 32.03
C LEU A 32 -18.56 16.78 31.34
N GLY A 33 -19.64 16.07 31.74
CA GLY A 33 -20.00 14.80 31.10
C GLY A 33 -20.33 14.95 29.61
N MET A 34 -21.09 15.97 29.24
CA MET A 34 -21.38 16.27 27.83
C MET A 34 -20.11 16.69 27.06
N GLY A 35 -19.23 17.48 27.70
CA GLY A 35 -17.96 17.88 27.09
C GLY A 35 -17.05 16.66 26.82
N CYS A 36 -16.94 15.74 27.77
CA CYS A 36 -16.18 14.50 27.59
C CYS A 36 -16.79 13.62 26.50
N ALA A 37 -18.12 13.45 26.47
CA ALA A 37 -18.78 12.68 25.44
C ALA A 37 -18.57 13.30 24.04
N GLY A 38 -18.63 14.63 23.92
CA GLY A 38 -18.33 15.35 22.68
C GLY A 38 -16.88 15.18 22.24
N ALA A 39 -15.94 15.28 23.16
CA ALA A 39 -14.51 15.04 22.86
C ALA A 39 -14.24 13.61 22.38
N CYS A 40 -14.86 12.60 23.04
CA CYS A 40 -14.76 11.21 22.61
C CYS A 40 -15.37 10.99 21.22
N ALA A 41 -16.52 11.59 20.93
CA ALA A 41 -17.18 11.51 19.63
C ALA A 41 -16.33 12.14 18.51
N LEU A 42 -15.68 13.27 18.79
CA LEU A 42 -14.75 13.90 17.85
C LEU A 42 -13.45 13.11 17.67
N ALA A 43 -12.92 12.50 18.73
CA ALA A 43 -11.69 11.69 18.65
C ALA A 43 -11.90 10.36 17.92
N TYR A 44 -13.10 9.78 17.98
CA TYR A 44 -13.41 8.47 17.42
C TYR A 44 -13.01 8.29 15.94
N PRO A 45 -13.39 9.18 14.99
CA PRO A 45 -13.03 9.02 13.59
C PRO A 45 -11.52 9.09 13.37
N PHE A 46 -10.79 9.89 14.15
CA PHE A 46 -9.32 9.96 14.08
C PHE A 46 -8.67 8.68 14.59
N LEU A 47 -9.11 8.18 15.73
CA LEU A 47 -8.61 6.91 16.28
C LEU A 47 -8.96 5.74 15.36
N ASN A 48 -10.15 5.75 14.77
CA ASN A 48 -10.55 4.71 13.84
C ASN A 48 -9.75 4.75 12.53
N SER A 49 -9.29 5.93 12.09
CA SER A 49 -8.40 6.06 10.93
C SER A 49 -7.02 5.45 11.15
N LEU A 50 -6.56 5.34 12.40
CA LEU A 50 -5.29 4.68 12.74
C LEU A 50 -5.36 3.14 12.61
N ASN A 51 -6.55 2.56 12.60
CA ASN A 51 -6.74 1.12 12.42
C ASN A 51 -6.46 0.64 10.98
N GLY A 52 -6.04 1.53 10.10
CA GLY A 52 -5.85 1.26 8.67
C GLY A 52 -7.17 1.06 7.93
N THR A 53 -7.20 1.39 6.66
CA THR A 53 -8.29 1.01 5.78
C THR A 53 -8.23 -0.50 5.51
N GLN A 54 -9.33 -1.11 5.10
CA GLN A 54 -9.34 -2.55 4.72
C GLN A 54 -8.27 -2.89 3.67
N SER A 55 -7.85 -1.91 2.87
CA SER A 55 -6.72 -2.03 1.93
C SER A 55 -5.37 -2.33 2.60
N SER A 56 -5.20 -2.03 3.90
CA SER A 56 -3.98 -2.34 4.66
C SER A 56 -4.04 -3.71 5.33
N ARG A 57 -5.19 -4.37 5.33
CA ARG A 57 -5.32 -5.75 5.82
C ARG A 57 -5.01 -6.68 4.66
N ILE A 58 -3.74 -7.06 4.56
CA ILE A 58 -3.27 -8.10 3.65
C ILE A 58 -3.89 -9.42 4.11
N GLY A 59 -5.04 -9.78 3.52
CA GLY A 59 -5.65 -11.10 3.71
C GLY A 59 -4.92 -12.12 2.83
N GLU A 60 -4.82 -13.35 3.29
CA GLU A 60 -4.21 -14.48 2.57
C GLU A 60 -4.82 -14.78 1.19
N ASP A 61 -6.01 -14.23 0.91
CA ASP A 61 -6.76 -14.42 -0.36
C ASP A 61 -6.86 -13.15 -1.21
N ASP A 62 -5.95 -12.19 -1.03
CA ASP A 62 -5.97 -10.92 -1.76
C ASP A 62 -5.45 -11.11 -3.20
N THR A 63 -6.28 -11.71 -4.03
CA THR A 63 -6.01 -11.91 -5.45
C THR A 63 -6.96 -11.09 -6.30
N VAL A 64 -6.48 -10.62 -7.45
CA VAL A 64 -7.27 -9.89 -8.45
C VAL A 64 -7.21 -10.62 -9.77
N GLU A 65 -8.37 -11.05 -10.26
CA GLU A 65 -8.50 -11.59 -11.62
C GLU A 65 -8.63 -10.44 -12.62
N VAL A 66 -7.86 -10.50 -13.69
CA VAL A 66 -7.83 -9.47 -14.74
C VAL A 66 -8.16 -10.10 -16.08
N ASP A 67 -9.20 -9.56 -16.71
CA ASP A 67 -9.57 -9.89 -18.09
C ASP A 67 -8.80 -8.99 -19.06
N CYS A 68 -7.89 -9.59 -19.83
CA CYS A 68 -7.08 -8.94 -20.87
C CYS A 68 -7.66 -9.11 -22.29
N SER A 69 -8.87 -9.66 -22.44
CA SER A 69 -9.47 -9.95 -23.76
C SER A 69 -9.60 -8.72 -24.65
N LYS A 70 -9.88 -7.57 -24.04
CA LYS A 70 -10.04 -6.28 -24.72
C LYS A 70 -8.75 -5.45 -24.81
N LEU A 71 -7.66 -5.92 -24.18
CA LEU A 71 -6.40 -5.22 -24.16
C LEU A 71 -5.66 -5.46 -25.49
N VAL A 72 -5.60 -4.47 -26.36
CA VAL A 72 -4.90 -4.61 -27.64
C VAL A 72 -3.38 -4.42 -27.48
N PRO A 73 -2.56 -5.02 -28.36
CA PRO A 73 -1.11 -4.84 -28.32
C PRO A 73 -0.69 -3.37 -28.28
N GLY A 74 0.25 -3.04 -27.39
CA GLY A 74 0.70 -1.67 -27.15
C GLY A 74 -0.10 -0.90 -26.10
N GLN A 75 -1.23 -1.42 -25.64
CA GLN A 75 -2.04 -0.78 -24.59
C GLN A 75 -1.67 -1.26 -23.18
N GLN A 76 -2.03 -0.44 -22.22
CA GLN A 76 -1.92 -0.69 -20.79
C GLN A 76 -3.27 -0.54 -20.12
N LEU A 77 -3.57 -1.46 -19.20
CA LEU A 77 -4.65 -1.40 -18.23
C LEU A 77 -4.04 -1.15 -16.85
N VAL A 78 -4.73 -0.37 -16.01
CA VAL A 78 -4.35 -0.19 -14.61
C VAL A 78 -5.42 -0.81 -13.72
N VAL A 79 -5.02 -1.71 -12.86
CA VAL A 79 -5.87 -2.33 -11.84
C VAL A 79 -5.33 -2.01 -10.46
N THR A 80 -6.16 -2.14 -9.43
CA THR A 80 -5.72 -1.95 -8.04
C THR A 80 -5.56 -3.30 -7.37
N TRP A 81 -4.38 -3.57 -6.80
CA TRP A 81 -4.10 -4.74 -5.99
C TRP A 81 -3.43 -4.30 -4.68
N ARG A 82 -3.97 -4.69 -3.53
CA ARG A 82 -3.50 -4.27 -2.19
C ARG A 82 -3.39 -2.74 -2.01
N GLY A 83 -4.25 -1.98 -2.71
CA GLY A 83 -4.20 -0.53 -2.70
C GLY A 83 -3.15 0.09 -3.62
N TRP A 84 -2.33 -0.71 -4.30
CA TRP A 84 -1.31 -0.26 -5.25
C TRP A 84 -1.83 -0.31 -6.69
N PRO A 85 -1.47 0.67 -7.53
CA PRO A 85 -1.72 0.58 -8.96
C PRO A 85 -0.83 -0.50 -9.56
N VAL A 86 -1.43 -1.43 -10.30
CA VAL A 86 -0.72 -2.46 -11.05
C VAL A 86 -0.96 -2.24 -12.53
N PHE A 87 0.12 -2.10 -13.27
CA PHE A 87 0.13 -1.93 -14.71
C PHE A 87 0.11 -3.30 -15.38
N VAL A 88 -0.91 -3.57 -16.17
CA VAL A 88 -1.01 -4.75 -17.01
C VAL A 88 -0.89 -4.28 -18.45
N GLN A 89 0.17 -4.68 -19.13
CA GLN A 89 0.52 -4.21 -20.47
C GLN A 89 0.54 -5.37 -21.46
N ARG A 90 -0.10 -5.20 -22.60
CA ARG A 90 0.04 -6.11 -23.75
C ARG A 90 1.13 -5.59 -24.67
N ARG A 91 2.27 -6.25 -24.67
CA ARG A 91 3.47 -5.84 -25.42
C ARG A 91 3.37 -6.25 -26.88
N THR A 92 3.84 -5.38 -27.77
CA THR A 92 3.99 -5.72 -29.20
C THR A 92 5.31 -6.45 -29.46
N PRO A 93 5.46 -7.13 -30.61
CA PRO A 93 6.74 -7.72 -31.00
C PRO A 93 7.90 -6.71 -31.03
N GLU A 94 7.64 -5.47 -31.45
CA GLU A 94 8.65 -4.40 -31.49
C GLU A 94 9.07 -3.98 -30.09
N MET A 95 8.13 -3.86 -29.15
CA MET A 95 8.41 -3.60 -27.73
C MET A 95 9.27 -4.72 -27.16
N LEU A 96 8.95 -5.98 -27.42
CA LEU A 96 9.74 -7.11 -26.97
C LEU A 96 11.16 -7.13 -27.57
N ALA A 97 11.27 -6.82 -28.86
CA ALA A 97 12.57 -6.74 -29.54
C ALA A 97 13.46 -5.65 -28.91
N SER A 98 12.87 -4.51 -28.53
CA SER A 98 13.61 -3.39 -27.89
C SER A 98 14.24 -3.79 -26.56
N LEU A 99 13.61 -4.68 -25.78
CA LEU A 99 14.17 -5.15 -24.50
C LEU A 99 15.46 -5.97 -24.63
N ARG A 100 15.74 -6.50 -25.83
CA ARG A 100 16.87 -7.38 -26.12
C ARG A 100 18.03 -6.67 -26.81
N VAL A 101 17.92 -5.36 -27.05
CA VAL A 101 18.99 -4.56 -27.64
C VAL A 101 20.17 -4.48 -26.65
N PRO A 102 21.39 -4.89 -27.03
CA PRO A 102 22.54 -4.94 -26.13
C PRO A 102 22.87 -3.58 -25.50
N GLU A 103 22.71 -2.49 -26.25
CA GLU A 103 22.97 -1.12 -25.80
C GLU A 103 22.03 -0.71 -24.64
N LEU A 104 20.80 -1.26 -24.61
CA LEU A 104 19.88 -1.02 -23.51
C LEU A 104 20.43 -1.56 -22.20
N ALA A 105 20.97 -2.79 -22.19
CA ALA A 105 21.50 -3.41 -20.97
C ALA A 105 22.59 -2.56 -20.29
N HIS A 106 23.45 -1.90 -21.07
CA HIS A 106 24.47 -1.00 -20.54
C HIS A 106 23.93 0.24 -19.85
N ARG A 107 22.72 0.67 -20.19
CA ARG A 107 22.03 1.85 -19.62
C ARG A 107 21.21 1.52 -18.39
N LEU A 108 20.93 0.26 -18.11
CA LEU A 108 20.08 -0.18 -16.99
C LEU A 108 20.92 -0.46 -15.73
N ARG A 109 20.33 -0.18 -14.55
CA ARG A 109 20.96 -0.44 -13.25
C ARG A 109 21.09 -1.94 -12.96
N ASP A 110 20.00 -2.67 -13.16
CA ASP A 110 19.90 -4.11 -12.96
C ASP A 110 19.21 -4.75 -14.17
N PRO A 111 19.93 -4.91 -15.31
CA PRO A 111 19.37 -5.48 -16.52
C PRO A 111 18.95 -6.94 -16.38
N ASP A 112 19.62 -7.68 -15.50
CA ASP A 112 19.42 -9.12 -15.28
C ASP A 112 18.44 -9.41 -14.15
N SER A 113 17.86 -8.37 -13.51
CA SER A 113 16.91 -8.50 -12.40
C SER A 113 17.44 -9.33 -11.22
N LYS A 114 18.69 -9.06 -10.82
CA LYS A 114 19.38 -9.75 -9.71
C LYS A 114 18.86 -9.30 -8.34
N MET A 115 18.35 -8.06 -8.27
CA MET A 115 17.75 -7.55 -7.04
C MET A 115 16.39 -8.20 -6.82
N HIS A 116 16.05 -8.46 -5.55
CA HIS A 116 14.80 -9.12 -5.17
C HIS A 116 13.62 -8.15 -5.31
N GLN A 117 13.11 -7.99 -6.54
CA GLN A 117 11.99 -7.13 -6.92
C GLN A 117 10.91 -7.89 -7.70
N GLN A 118 11.02 -9.19 -7.83
CA GLN A 118 10.12 -10.06 -8.61
C GLN A 118 10.18 -11.51 -8.15
N PRO A 119 9.12 -12.30 -8.41
CA PRO A 119 9.13 -13.75 -8.25
C PRO A 119 10.15 -14.44 -9.17
N GLN A 120 10.54 -15.69 -8.85
CA GLN A 120 11.52 -16.47 -9.60
C GLN A 120 11.14 -16.68 -11.07
N ASP A 121 9.85 -16.89 -11.37
CA ASP A 121 9.32 -17.06 -12.72
C ASP A 121 9.32 -15.77 -13.56
N ALA A 122 9.57 -14.62 -12.92
CA ALA A 122 9.77 -13.34 -13.57
C ALA A 122 11.25 -12.88 -13.63
N ILE A 123 12.22 -13.70 -13.16
CA ILE A 123 13.64 -13.43 -13.32
C ILE A 123 14.07 -13.84 -14.75
N ASN A 124 13.75 -12.97 -15.69
CA ASN A 124 14.07 -13.15 -17.10
C ASN A 124 14.17 -11.78 -17.80
N TRP A 125 14.57 -11.76 -19.07
CA TRP A 125 14.81 -10.52 -19.83
C TRP A 125 13.56 -9.65 -20.04
N HIS A 126 12.35 -10.23 -19.95
CA HIS A 126 11.09 -9.51 -20.09
C HIS A 126 10.37 -9.25 -18.76
N ARG A 127 10.90 -9.76 -17.64
CA ARG A 127 10.39 -9.61 -16.27
C ARG A 127 8.88 -9.87 -16.17
N SER A 128 8.45 -11.02 -16.67
CA SER A 128 7.06 -11.48 -16.63
C SER A 128 6.99 -12.99 -16.82
N VAL A 129 5.85 -13.59 -16.49
CA VAL A 129 5.60 -15.04 -16.69
C VAL A 129 5.57 -15.39 -18.18
N VAL A 130 4.93 -14.53 -19.00
CA VAL A 130 4.92 -14.66 -20.46
C VAL A 130 5.38 -13.35 -21.08
N PRO A 131 6.13 -13.37 -22.20
CA PRO A 131 6.72 -12.16 -22.77
C PRO A 131 5.68 -11.09 -23.15
N GLU A 132 4.55 -11.51 -23.71
CA GLU A 132 3.52 -10.64 -24.28
C GLU A 132 2.76 -9.84 -23.22
N ILE A 133 2.72 -10.33 -21.97
CA ILE A 133 1.99 -9.68 -20.87
C ILE A 133 2.98 -9.24 -19.80
N GLY A 134 3.14 -7.92 -19.66
CA GLY A 134 3.87 -7.30 -18.56
C GLY A 134 2.94 -6.95 -17.41
N VAL A 135 3.34 -7.30 -16.19
CA VAL A 135 2.61 -6.92 -14.97
C VAL A 135 3.60 -6.29 -14.00
N LEU A 136 3.39 -5.03 -13.65
CA LEU A 136 4.31 -4.26 -12.81
C LEU A 136 3.52 -3.50 -11.75
N ILE A 137 4.06 -3.40 -10.54
CA ILE A 137 3.52 -2.47 -9.54
C ILE A 137 3.95 -1.06 -9.96
N GLY A 138 2.96 -0.20 -10.22
CA GLY A 138 3.14 1.15 -10.74
C GLY A 138 3.54 2.15 -9.66
N ILE A 139 4.54 1.80 -8.84
CA ILE A 139 5.09 2.67 -7.78
C ILE A 139 6.58 2.85 -8.03
N CYS A 140 6.98 4.10 -8.23
CA CYS A 140 8.37 4.47 -8.46
C CYS A 140 9.22 4.16 -7.23
N THR A 141 10.26 3.36 -7.42
CA THR A 141 11.18 2.95 -6.35
C THR A 141 12.08 4.09 -5.83
N HIS A 142 11.93 5.32 -6.35
CA HIS A 142 12.59 6.49 -5.78
C HIS A 142 11.89 6.96 -4.50
N LEU A 143 10.64 7.44 -4.60
CA LEU A 143 9.85 8.00 -3.47
C LEU A 143 8.34 7.74 -3.60
N GLY A 144 7.92 6.65 -4.27
CA GLY A 144 6.54 6.20 -4.24
C GLY A 144 5.56 6.89 -5.20
N CYS A 145 6.01 7.77 -6.12
CA CYS A 145 5.12 8.36 -7.13
C CYS A 145 4.69 7.30 -8.16
N VAL A 146 3.55 7.52 -8.81
CA VAL A 146 3.07 6.65 -9.91
C VAL A 146 3.69 7.10 -11.23
N PRO A 147 4.52 6.27 -11.91
CA PRO A 147 5.05 6.60 -13.22
C PRO A 147 3.94 6.61 -14.29
N SER A 148 4.07 7.49 -15.27
CA SER A 148 3.24 7.48 -16.48
C SER A 148 3.81 6.52 -17.52
N PHE A 149 2.93 5.90 -18.29
CA PHE A 149 3.31 5.11 -19.45
C PHE A 149 3.39 6.02 -20.69
N ASP A 150 4.59 6.15 -21.23
CA ASP A 150 4.84 6.77 -22.54
C ASP A 150 4.73 5.69 -23.60
N ALA A 151 3.59 5.67 -24.28
CA ALA A 151 3.29 4.67 -25.32
C ALA A 151 4.26 4.77 -26.50
N PRO A 152 4.48 3.66 -27.23
CA PRO A 152 5.25 3.69 -28.46
C PRO A 152 4.74 4.75 -29.44
N SER A 153 5.67 5.44 -30.09
CA SER A 153 5.40 6.47 -31.10
C SER A 153 6.16 6.20 -32.39
N SER A 154 5.95 7.04 -33.42
CA SER A 154 6.67 6.90 -34.69
C SER A 154 8.20 7.04 -34.56
N GLY A 155 8.68 7.71 -33.51
CA GLY A 155 10.13 7.87 -33.23
C GLY A 155 10.68 6.91 -32.21
N ASP A 156 9.84 6.35 -31.34
CA ASP A 156 10.24 5.37 -30.31
C ASP A 156 9.19 4.27 -30.23
N ARG A 157 9.51 3.11 -30.79
CA ARG A 157 8.61 1.94 -30.81
C ARG A 157 8.71 1.08 -29.55
N SER A 158 9.61 1.43 -28.62
CA SER A 158 9.82 0.66 -27.40
C SER A 158 8.79 0.99 -26.33
N GLY A 159 8.43 2.27 -26.18
CA GLY A 159 7.72 2.77 -25.03
C GLY A 159 8.58 2.74 -23.76
N LYS A 160 8.13 3.42 -22.71
CA LYS A 160 8.81 3.47 -21.40
C LYS A 160 7.87 3.93 -20.30
N TYR A 161 8.33 3.86 -19.07
CA TYR A 161 7.69 4.52 -17.94
C TYR A 161 8.53 5.72 -17.50
N ALA A 162 7.87 6.85 -17.25
CA ALA A 162 8.48 8.09 -16.78
C ALA A 162 7.80 8.57 -15.49
N CYS A 163 8.58 8.74 -14.44
CA CYS A 163 8.07 9.27 -13.17
C CYS A 163 8.07 10.80 -13.20
N PRO A 164 6.91 11.47 -13.09
CA PRO A 164 6.82 12.93 -13.22
C PRO A 164 7.42 13.68 -12.04
N CYS A 165 7.60 13.04 -10.88
CA CYS A 165 8.04 13.71 -9.67
C CYS A 165 9.52 14.13 -9.74
N HIS A 166 10.42 13.24 -10.14
CA HIS A 166 11.85 13.48 -10.15
C HIS A 166 12.57 12.91 -11.39
N GLY A 167 11.81 12.58 -12.43
CA GLY A 167 12.38 12.15 -13.71
C GLY A 167 12.96 10.72 -13.75
N SER A 168 12.63 9.85 -12.78
CA SER A 168 12.99 8.44 -12.88
C SER A 168 12.40 7.83 -14.14
N GLN A 169 13.18 7.04 -14.87
CA GLN A 169 12.76 6.36 -16.09
C GLN A 169 12.97 4.87 -15.95
N PHE A 170 12.06 4.11 -16.58
CA PHE A 170 12.09 2.65 -16.65
C PHE A 170 11.74 2.21 -18.06
N ASP A 171 12.30 1.12 -18.50
CA ASP A 171 11.87 0.49 -19.73
C ASP A 171 10.50 -0.22 -19.55
N ILE A 172 9.95 -0.79 -20.60
CA ILE A 172 8.65 -1.46 -20.56
C ILE A 172 8.63 -2.77 -19.75
N ALA A 173 9.79 -3.29 -19.36
CA ALA A 173 9.91 -4.38 -18.39
C ALA A 173 10.08 -3.86 -16.95
N GLY A 174 10.00 -2.53 -16.74
CA GLY A 174 10.16 -1.90 -15.45
C GLY A 174 11.60 -1.84 -14.95
N ARG A 175 12.62 -1.99 -15.83
CA ARG A 175 14.02 -1.91 -15.43
C ARG A 175 14.46 -0.45 -15.39
N ALA A 176 15.06 -0.03 -14.26
CA ALA A 176 15.46 1.33 -14.01
C ALA A 176 16.70 1.74 -14.81
N TYR A 177 16.67 2.93 -15.42
CA TYR A 177 17.84 3.52 -16.07
C TYR A 177 18.87 4.02 -15.05
N LYS A 178 20.18 3.92 -15.37
CA LYS A 178 21.30 4.34 -14.50
C LYS A 178 21.29 5.83 -14.22
N ASP A 179 20.93 6.64 -15.20
CA ASP A 179 20.97 8.11 -15.15
C ASP A 179 19.70 8.71 -14.53
N ALA A 180 18.95 7.91 -13.77
CA ALA A 180 17.69 8.29 -13.18
C ALA A 180 17.68 8.02 -11.65
N PRO A 181 16.88 8.74 -10.85
CA PRO A 181 16.93 8.65 -9.39
C PRO A 181 16.51 7.28 -8.81
N ALA A 182 15.62 6.54 -9.48
CA ALA A 182 15.12 5.26 -8.99
C ALA A 182 16.25 4.23 -8.78
N PRO A 183 16.45 3.70 -7.56
CA PRO A 183 17.55 2.78 -7.27
C PRO A 183 17.30 1.35 -7.75
N TYR A 184 16.04 0.93 -7.86
CA TYR A 184 15.63 -0.44 -8.18
C TYR A 184 14.65 -0.48 -9.34
N ASN A 185 14.53 -1.64 -9.96
CA ASN A 185 13.49 -1.92 -10.95
C ASN A 185 12.09 -1.82 -10.31
N LEU A 186 11.06 -1.51 -11.11
CA LEU A 186 9.68 -1.59 -10.63
C LEU A 186 9.37 -3.01 -10.17
N PRO A 187 8.65 -3.20 -9.04
CA PRO A 187 8.34 -4.54 -8.58
C PRO A 187 7.39 -5.29 -9.53
N VAL A 188 7.58 -6.60 -9.63
CA VAL A 188 6.64 -7.51 -10.30
C VAL A 188 5.83 -8.22 -9.21
N PRO A 189 4.51 -8.11 -9.21
CA PRO A 189 3.68 -8.88 -8.28
C PRO A 189 3.68 -10.37 -8.66
N PRO A 190 3.35 -11.29 -7.74
CA PRO A 190 3.12 -12.68 -8.10
C PRO A 190 1.91 -12.79 -9.05
N VAL A 191 2.10 -13.49 -10.19
CA VAL A 191 1.12 -13.61 -11.26
C VAL A 191 0.95 -15.07 -11.69
N THR A 192 -0.29 -15.47 -11.91
CA THR A 192 -0.62 -16.74 -12.57
C THR A 192 -1.38 -16.44 -13.87
N ILE A 193 -0.93 -16.98 -14.97
CA ILE A 193 -1.70 -16.97 -16.23
C ILE A 193 -2.74 -18.09 -16.16
N ILE A 194 -4.03 -17.73 -16.22
CA ILE A 194 -5.15 -18.66 -16.23
C ILE A 194 -5.42 -19.12 -17.65
N SER A 195 -5.42 -18.18 -18.60
CA SER A 195 -5.59 -18.39 -20.04
C SER A 195 -4.93 -17.26 -20.82
N ASP A 196 -4.95 -17.32 -22.15
CA ASP A 196 -4.40 -16.24 -23.01
C ASP A 196 -5.02 -14.86 -22.76
N GLN A 197 -6.18 -14.83 -22.09
CA GLN A 197 -6.96 -13.62 -21.87
C GLN A 197 -7.20 -13.30 -20.40
N HIS A 198 -6.88 -14.21 -19.48
CA HIS A 198 -7.13 -14.05 -18.06
C HIS A 198 -5.86 -14.31 -17.24
N LEU A 199 -5.57 -13.42 -16.31
CA LEU A 199 -4.50 -13.59 -15.34
C LEU A 199 -5.01 -13.32 -13.91
N LEU A 200 -4.31 -13.90 -12.95
CA LEU A 200 -4.54 -13.72 -11.52
C LEU A 200 -3.31 -13.05 -10.92
N ILE A 201 -3.49 -11.88 -10.33
CA ILE A 201 -2.47 -11.16 -9.57
C ILE A 201 -2.60 -11.58 -8.10
N GLY A 202 -1.49 -11.77 -7.41
CA GLY A 202 -1.44 -12.12 -5.99
C GLY A 202 -1.00 -13.57 -5.72
N LYS A 203 -0.91 -14.42 -6.75
CA LYS A 203 -0.36 -15.79 -6.64
C LYS A 203 0.54 -16.10 -7.83
N SER A 204 1.73 -16.68 -7.58
CA SER A 204 2.59 -17.25 -8.61
C SER A 204 2.60 -18.78 -8.50
N LYS A 205 2.55 -19.46 -9.65
CA LYS A 205 2.77 -20.92 -9.71
C LYS A 205 4.25 -21.28 -9.71
N GLY A 206 5.10 -20.39 -10.24
CA GLY A 206 6.54 -20.61 -10.32
C GLY A 206 7.28 -20.26 -9.03
N ASP A 207 6.65 -19.45 -8.17
CA ASP A 207 7.21 -19.04 -6.87
C ASP A 207 6.06 -18.84 -5.88
N PRO A 208 5.47 -19.91 -5.35
CA PRO A 208 4.31 -19.83 -4.46
C PRO A 208 4.62 -19.19 -3.10
N ASP A 209 5.89 -19.18 -2.71
CA ASP A 209 6.36 -18.63 -1.43
C ASP A 209 6.84 -17.18 -1.54
N PHE A 210 6.74 -16.57 -2.73
CA PHE A 210 7.14 -15.17 -2.92
C PHE A 210 6.28 -14.23 -2.12
N ASP A 211 6.91 -13.52 -1.19
CA ASP A 211 6.26 -12.47 -0.41
C ASP A 211 6.69 -11.09 -0.90
N ILE A 212 5.73 -10.33 -1.42
CA ILE A 212 5.94 -8.97 -1.90
C ILE A 212 6.43 -8.01 -0.80
N ALA A 213 6.22 -8.34 0.47
CA ALA A 213 6.73 -7.53 1.59
C ALA A 213 8.25 -7.67 1.77
N THR A 214 8.88 -8.65 1.13
CA THR A 214 10.35 -8.91 1.23
C THR A 214 11.17 -8.23 0.15
N ILE A 215 10.54 -7.56 -0.81
CA ILE A 215 11.26 -6.83 -1.87
C ILE A 215 12.09 -5.68 -1.31
N GLN A 216 13.06 -5.19 -2.10
CA GLN A 216 13.99 -4.15 -1.64
C GLN A 216 13.30 -2.81 -1.37
N GLN A 217 12.33 -2.43 -2.21
CA GLN A 217 11.61 -1.17 -2.07
C GLN A 217 10.35 -1.11 -2.93
N ILE A 218 9.27 -0.63 -2.33
CA ILE A 218 8.08 -0.05 -2.98
C ILE A 218 7.99 1.42 -2.63
#